data_bdc136bf5bd849bee212c91ae7827098
#
_entry.id   bdc136bf5bd849bee212c91ae7827098
#
_cell.length_a   1.000
_cell.length_b   1.000
_cell.length_c   1.000
_cell.angle_alpha   90.00
_cell.angle_beta   90.00
_cell.angle_gamma   90.00
#
_symmetry.space_group_name_H-M   'P 1'
#
loop_
_entity.id
_entity.type
_entity.pdbx_description
1 polymer ?
#
loop_
_entity_poly.entity_id
_entity_poly.type
_entity_poly.pdbx_seq_one_letter_code
_entity_poly.pdbx_strand_id
1 'polypeptide(L)'
;MGMVSCILSNNQSPTMSCPMAMDWPEPIVRVQSLSEMGFSSIPTRYIKPSADRPSLTAGHTSGDAINIPTIDLEPLLLSSSHVVDGGGCTAADTAEVHAQVSAACRSWGFFQVVNHGVTPELMDRAREVWREFFHLPMEVKQPYANSPATYEGYGSRIGVEKGALLDWSDYFFLNCLPCSLKDHTKWPSLPSSIREVIEEYSEQMVKLCGELMKILSRNLGLKEEVLQDAFGGENIGTCLRANFYPKCPSPGLTLGLSAHSDPGGLTILLPDQQVSGLQVRQNGEWITVKPARNAFIVNIGDQIQGSN
;
A
#
# COMPACT_ATOMS: atom_id res chain seq x y z
N MET A 1 1.26 5.13 -13.39
CA MET A 1 2.36 4.41 -12.75
C MET A 1 1.88 3.77 -11.47
N GLY A 2 2.58 2.81 -10.95
CA GLY A 2 2.07 1.92 -9.91
C GLY A 2 2.59 2.25 -8.51
N MET A 3 1.83 1.89 -7.51
CA MET A 3 2.23 1.89 -6.11
C MET A 3 2.17 0.45 -5.61
N VAL A 4 3.16 0.02 -4.83
CA VAL A 4 3.20 -1.31 -4.23
C VAL A 4 3.00 -1.17 -2.73
N SER A 5 1.97 -1.78 -2.19
CA SER A 5 1.66 -1.74 -0.76
C SER A 5 1.77 -3.14 -0.15
N CYS A 6 2.39 -3.22 1.02
CA CYS A 6 2.33 -4.37 1.90
C CYS A 6 1.34 -4.05 3.03
N ILE A 7 0.32 -4.86 3.18
CA ILE A 7 -0.77 -4.65 4.14
C ILE A 7 -0.73 -5.79 5.15
N LEU A 8 -0.74 -5.43 6.44
CA LEU A 8 -0.89 -6.39 7.52
C LEU A 8 -2.35 -6.56 7.88
N SER A 9 -2.76 -7.79 7.99
CA SER A 9 -4.11 -8.12 8.42
C SER A 9 -4.09 -9.20 9.51
N ASN A 10 -5.07 -9.14 10.41
CA ASN A 10 -5.32 -10.24 11.32
C ASN A 10 -6.01 -11.37 10.54
N ASN A 11 -5.41 -12.57 10.52
CA ASN A 11 -5.98 -13.76 9.88
C ASN A 11 -7.29 -14.25 10.52
N GLN A 12 -7.73 -13.62 11.62
CA GLN A 12 -9.00 -13.91 12.28
C GLN A 12 -10.18 -13.09 11.74
N SER A 13 -10.05 -12.44 10.57
CA SER A 13 -11.22 -11.85 9.93
C SER A 13 -12.28 -12.94 9.80
N PRO A 14 -13.51 -12.72 10.33
CA PRO A 14 -14.57 -13.69 10.18
C PRO A 14 -14.73 -13.92 8.68
N THR A 15 -14.66 -15.18 8.27
CA THR A 15 -15.16 -15.59 6.97
C THR A 15 -16.60 -15.09 6.92
N MET A 16 -16.82 -13.93 6.31
CA MET A 16 -18.16 -13.54 5.93
C MET A 16 -18.64 -14.65 5.02
N SER A 17 -19.48 -15.52 5.57
CA SER A 17 -20.24 -16.51 4.83
C SER A 17 -21.31 -15.79 4.02
N CYS A 18 -20.88 -14.91 3.13
CA CYS A 18 -21.68 -14.49 2.01
C CYS A 18 -21.71 -15.71 1.05
N PRO A 19 -22.88 -16.14 0.52
CA PRO A 19 -22.91 -17.17 -0.50
C PRO A 19 -21.97 -16.71 -1.61
N MET A 20 -20.86 -17.44 -1.78
CA MET A 20 -19.77 -17.03 -2.66
C MET A 20 -20.29 -16.93 -4.08
N ALA A 21 -20.47 -15.73 -4.58
CA ALA A 21 -20.61 -15.51 -5.99
C ALA A 21 -19.30 -15.99 -6.64
N MET A 22 -19.35 -17.13 -7.32
CA MET A 22 -18.19 -17.73 -7.98
C MET A 22 -17.69 -16.85 -9.12
N ASP A 23 -18.56 -16.02 -9.66
CA ASP A 23 -18.30 -15.15 -10.80
C ASP A 23 -18.61 -13.68 -10.50
N TRP A 24 -17.99 -12.80 -11.26
CA TRP A 24 -18.31 -11.38 -11.22
C TRP A 24 -19.73 -11.13 -11.74
N PRO A 25 -20.49 -10.20 -11.15
CA PRO A 25 -21.89 -9.93 -11.53
C PRO A 25 -22.05 -9.40 -12.96
N GLU A 26 -20.96 -9.03 -13.59
CA GLU A 26 -20.85 -8.47 -14.93
C GLU A 26 -19.44 -8.64 -15.47
N PRO A 27 -19.22 -8.64 -16.80
CA PRO A 27 -17.90 -8.76 -17.40
C PRO A 27 -16.94 -7.68 -16.90
N ILE A 28 -15.72 -8.09 -16.56
CA ILE A 28 -14.64 -7.17 -16.18
C ILE A 28 -13.96 -6.64 -17.42
N VAL A 29 -13.93 -5.31 -17.55
CA VAL A 29 -13.11 -4.61 -18.55
C VAL A 29 -11.90 -4.02 -17.84
N ARG A 30 -10.72 -4.34 -18.33
CA ARG A 30 -9.46 -3.81 -17.78
C ARG A 30 -9.35 -2.32 -18.08
N VAL A 31 -8.98 -1.53 -17.07
CA VAL A 31 -8.85 -0.08 -17.22
C VAL A 31 -7.71 0.26 -18.18
N GLN A 32 -6.64 -0.52 -18.16
CA GLN A 32 -5.56 -0.39 -19.12
C GLN A 32 -6.06 -0.54 -20.55
N SER A 33 -6.90 -1.54 -20.84
CA SER A 33 -7.47 -1.74 -22.18
C SER A 33 -8.33 -0.54 -22.59
N LEU A 34 -9.12 0.02 -21.67
CA LEU A 34 -9.91 1.24 -21.96
C LEU A 34 -8.99 2.43 -22.28
N SER A 35 -7.89 2.57 -21.54
CA SER A 35 -6.90 3.63 -21.78
C SER A 35 -6.23 3.48 -23.15
N GLU A 36 -5.88 2.25 -23.55
CA GLU A 36 -5.19 1.93 -24.81
C GLU A 36 -6.11 2.04 -26.05
N MET A 37 -7.42 1.90 -25.89
CA MET A 37 -8.41 2.10 -26.96
C MET A 37 -8.48 3.54 -27.46
N GLY A 38 -7.88 4.51 -26.74
CA GLY A 38 -7.78 5.90 -27.17
C GLY A 38 -9.10 6.66 -27.17
N PHE A 39 -10.08 6.26 -26.36
CA PHE A 39 -11.34 7.03 -26.21
C PHE A 39 -11.09 8.47 -25.75
N SER A 40 -11.86 9.40 -26.26
CA SER A 40 -11.84 10.81 -25.85
C SER A 40 -12.52 11.06 -24.51
N SER A 41 -13.31 10.12 -24.02
CA SER A 41 -14.06 10.20 -22.75
C SER A 41 -14.08 8.86 -22.05
N ILE A 42 -14.22 8.89 -20.73
CA ILE A 42 -14.32 7.68 -19.91
C ILE A 42 -15.78 7.16 -19.85
N PRO A 43 -16.02 5.85 -19.73
CA PRO A 43 -17.35 5.30 -19.53
C PRO A 43 -18.00 5.86 -18.26
N THR A 44 -19.33 6.03 -18.26
CA THR A 44 -20.10 6.70 -17.17
C THR A 44 -19.88 6.07 -15.80
N ARG A 45 -19.63 4.76 -15.74
CA ARG A 45 -19.37 4.06 -14.46
C ARG A 45 -18.05 4.44 -13.77
N TYR A 46 -17.16 5.15 -14.46
CA TYR A 46 -15.93 5.71 -13.88
C TYR A 46 -16.07 7.19 -13.52
N ILE A 47 -17.19 7.82 -13.84
CA ILE A 47 -17.44 9.22 -13.53
C ILE A 47 -17.91 9.32 -12.07
N LYS A 48 -17.12 9.96 -11.23
CA LYS A 48 -17.46 10.19 -9.83
C LYS A 48 -18.50 11.28 -9.66
N PRO A 49 -19.34 11.24 -8.60
CA PRO A 49 -20.18 12.37 -8.21
C PRO A 49 -19.32 13.64 -8.07
N SER A 50 -19.90 14.79 -8.33
CA SER A 50 -19.13 16.05 -8.32
C SER A 50 -18.45 16.36 -6.99
N ALA A 51 -19.05 15.94 -5.88
CA ALA A 51 -18.49 16.09 -4.54
C ALA A 51 -17.25 15.23 -4.28
N ASP A 52 -17.08 14.12 -5.01
CA ASP A 52 -16.00 13.14 -4.83
C ASP A 52 -14.88 13.32 -5.87
N ARG A 53 -15.04 14.28 -6.80
CA ARG A 53 -14.05 14.51 -7.85
C ARG A 53 -12.80 15.19 -7.29
N PRO A 54 -11.62 14.92 -7.89
CA PRO A 54 -10.39 15.59 -7.48
C PRO A 54 -10.51 17.08 -7.73
N SER A 55 -10.10 17.89 -6.76
CA SER A 55 -9.90 19.33 -7.00
C SER A 55 -8.60 19.50 -7.76
N LEU A 56 -8.68 19.89 -9.03
CA LEU A 56 -7.52 20.16 -9.86
C LEU A 56 -6.71 21.40 -9.37
N THR A 57 -7.29 22.18 -8.46
CA THR A 57 -6.66 23.38 -7.87
C THR A 57 -5.90 23.10 -6.58
N ALA A 58 -6.07 21.95 -5.96
CA ALA A 58 -5.42 21.59 -4.68
C ALA A 58 -3.90 21.37 -4.77
N GLY A 59 -3.29 21.51 -5.94
CA GLY A 59 -1.84 21.34 -6.17
C GLY A 59 -1.01 22.62 -6.22
N HIS A 60 -1.59 23.82 -6.09
CA HIS A 60 -0.90 25.10 -6.31
C HIS A 60 -1.03 26.09 -5.15
N THR A 61 -0.95 25.67 -3.92
CA THR A 61 -0.66 26.63 -2.86
C THR A 61 0.85 26.87 -2.82
N SER A 62 1.26 28.02 -3.35
CA SER A 62 2.60 28.58 -3.18
C SER A 62 2.78 28.98 -1.71
N GLY A 63 3.52 28.18 -0.99
CA GLY A 63 3.87 28.31 0.41
C GLY A 63 4.42 26.97 0.86
N ASP A 64 5.13 26.87 1.96
CA ASP A 64 5.68 25.62 2.48
C ASP A 64 4.61 24.53 2.46
N ALA A 65 4.69 23.66 1.45
CA ALA A 65 3.63 22.71 1.19
C ALA A 65 3.57 21.73 2.37
N ILE A 66 2.45 21.79 3.11
CA ILE A 66 2.16 20.84 4.18
C ILE A 66 2.34 19.43 3.60
N ASN A 67 3.17 18.63 4.28
CA ASN A 67 3.38 17.23 3.93
C ASN A 67 3.28 16.39 5.21
N ILE A 68 3.06 15.09 5.05
CA ILE A 68 3.11 14.16 6.17
C ILE A 68 4.54 14.12 6.75
N PRO A 69 4.70 13.87 8.07
CA PRO A 69 6.02 13.80 8.70
C PRO A 69 6.94 12.77 8.04
N THR A 70 8.23 13.08 7.98
CA THR A 70 9.28 12.14 7.56
C THR A 70 10.14 11.80 8.76
N ILE A 71 10.28 10.51 9.07
CA ILE A 71 10.94 9.98 10.26
C ILE A 71 12.14 9.13 9.84
N ASP A 72 13.29 9.39 10.44
CA ASP A 72 14.50 8.62 10.22
C ASP A 72 14.55 7.44 11.20
N LEU A 73 14.66 6.22 10.66
CA LEU A 73 14.70 4.99 11.46
C LEU A 73 16.14 4.49 11.73
N GLU A 74 17.18 5.16 11.22
CA GLU A 74 18.57 4.76 11.45
C GLU A 74 18.91 4.57 12.93
N PRO A 75 18.47 5.45 13.87
CA PRO A 75 18.76 5.28 15.28
C PRO A 75 18.29 3.95 15.87
N LEU A 76 17.18 3.41 15.39
CA LEU A 76 16.64 2.13 15.85
C LEU A 76 17.45 0.94 15.30
N LEU A 77 17.88 1.02 14.05
CA LEU A 77 18.65 -0.05 13.41
C LEU A 77 20.06 -0.15 14.01
N LEU A 78 20.69 0.99 14.32
CA LEU A 78 22.00 1.03 14.96
C LEU A 78 21.96 0.52 16.41
N SER A 79 20.87 0.78 17.13
CA SER A 79 20.72 0.28 18.52
C SER A 79 20.53 -1.24 18.59
N SER A 80 20.00 -1.85 17.53
CA SER A 80 19.78 -3.30 17.43
C SER A 80 21.04 -4.05 16.99
N SER A 81 21.97 -3.39 16.31
CA SER A 81 23.27 -3.95 15.92
C SER A 81 24.28 -3.66 17.02
N HIS A 82 24.76 -4.68 17.72
CA HIS A 82 25.85 -4.58 18.72
C HIS A 82 27.19 -4.14 18.09
N VAL A 83 27.20 -3.05 17.32
CA VAL A 83 28.46 -2.50 16.77
C VAL A 83 29.05 -1.55 17.81
N VAL A 84 30.03 -2.06 18.53
CA VAL A 84 30.88 -1.33 19.47
C VAL A 84 31.96 -0.60 18.65
N ASP A 85 31.64 0.57 18.10
CA ASP A 85 32.66 1.54 17.69
C ASP A 85 32.12 2.96 17.84
N GLY A 86 32.74 3.70 18.67
CA GLY A 86 32.85 5.14 18.99
C GLY A 86 31.84 6.19 18.55
N GLY A 87 30.68 5.84 17.97
CA GLY A 87 29.68 6.76 17.47
C GLY A 87 28.25 6.22 17.60
N GLY A 88 27.98 5.44 18.64
CA GLY A 88 26.70 4.75 18.82
C GLY A 88 25.53 5.70 19.05
N CYS A 89 24.38 5.38 18.44
CA CYS A 89 23.10 5.97 18.71
C CYS A 89 22.79 5.95 20.22
N THR A 90 22.34 7.07 20.75
CA THR A 90 22.02 7.20 22.18
C THR A 90 20.58 6.74 22.45
N ALA A 91 20.29 6.42 23.73
CA ALA A 91 18.92 6.16 24.15
C ALA A 91 17.98 7.37 23.90
N ALA A 92 18.53 8.58 23.85
CA ALA A 92 17.81 9.80 23.52
C ALA A 92 17.37 9.83 22.06
N ASP A 93 18.22 9.40 21.13
CA ASP A 93 17.90 9.36 19.69
C ASP A 93 16.79 8.35 19.41
N THR A 94 16.84 7.19 20.04
CA THR A 94 15.76 6.19 19.97
C THR A 94 14.44 6.71 20.54
N ALA A 95 14.48 7.41 21.67
CA ALA A 95 13.30 8.00 22.31
C ALA A 95 12.67 9.09 21.41
N GLU A 96 13.47 9.85 20.69
CA GLU A 96 12.99 10.85 19.74
C GLU A 96 12.24 10.21 18.58
N VAL A 97 12.74 9.11 18.00
CA VAL A 97 12.02 8.37 16.95
C VAL A 97 10.67 7.88 17.45
N HIS A 98 10.61 7.31 18.67
CA HIS A 98 9.35 6.91 19.30
C HIS A 98 8.37 8.07 19.44
N ALA A 99 8.85 9.25 19.88
CA ALA A 99 8.02 10.44 20.04
C ALA A 99 7.49 10.94 18.69
N GLN A 100 8.32 10.96 17.65
CA GLN A 100 7.93 11.37 16.29
C GLN A 100 6.87 10.45 15.70
N VAL A 101 7.05 9.12 15.79
CA VAL A 101 6.04 8.15 15.33
C VAL A 101 4.74 8.34 16.10
N SER A 102 4.78 8.49 17.43
CA SER A 102 3.61 8.71 18.25
C SER A 102 2.85 10.00 17.86
N ALA A 103 3.57 11.10 17.63
CA ALA A 103 2.98 12.36 17.19
C ALA A 103 2.35 12.23 15.79
N ALA A 104 3.04 11.57 14.85
CA ALA A 104 2.56 11.36 13.51
C ALA A 104 1.28 10.50 13.47
N CYS A 105 1.24 9.41 14.25
CA CYS A 105 0.05 8.56 14.37
C CYS A 105 -1.15 9.34 14.91
N ARG A 106 -0.97 10.18 15.94
CA ARG A 106 -2.08 10.96 16.54
C ARG A 106 -2.57 12.10 15.65
N SER A 107 -1.67 12.74 14.90
CA SER A 107 -2.03 13.94 14.14
C SER A 107 -2.41 13.64 12.69
N TRP A 108 -1.79 12.63 12.08
CA TRP A 108 -1.94 12.33 10.66
C TRP A 108 -2.49 10.93 10.38
N GLY A 109 -2.16 9.94 11.21
CA GLY A 109 -2.32 8.52 10.87
C GLY A 109 -1.40 8.05 9.74
N PHE A 110 -0.57 8.95 9.21
CA PHE A 110 0.35 8.76 8.09
C PHE A 110 1.71 9.38 8.38
N PHE A 111 2.79 8.74 7.94
CA PHE A 111 4.15 9.29 7.96
C PHE A 111 5.01 8.63 6.91
N GLN A 112 6.15 9.23 6.60
CA GLN A 112 7.18 8.63 5.76
C GLN A 112 8.31 8.10 6.64
N VAL A 113 8.95 7.02 6.21
CA VAL A 113 10.14 6.48 6.88
C VAL A 113 11.31 6.45 5.90
N VAL A 114 12.46 6.90 6.36
CA VAL A 114 13.74 6.85 5.66
C VAL A 114 14.76 6.08 6.49
N ASN A 115 15.88 5.66 5.89
CA ASN A 115 16.93 4.87 6.53
C ASN A 115 16.38 3.62 7.26
N HIS A 116 15.41 3.00 6.65
CA HIS A 116 14.58 1.91 7.18
C HIS A 116 15.19 0.51 6.95
N GLY A 117 16.42 0.42 6.48
CA GLY A 117 17.14 -0.85 6.27
C GLY A 117 16.86 -1.57 4.95
N VAL A 118 15.81 -1.19 4.20
CA VAL A 118 15.56 -1.73 2.86
C VAL A 118 16.39 -0.95 1.84
N THR A 119 17.13 -1.67 1.00
CA THR A 119 18.04 -1.04 0.05
C THR A 119 17.30 -0.33 -1.09
N PRO A 120 17.82 0.81 -1.59
CA PRO A 120 17.24 1.49 -2.75
C PRO A 120 17.13 0.58 -3.98
N GLU A 121 18.10 -0.31 -4.18
CA GLU A 121 18.15 -1.25 -5.29
C GLU A 121 16.97 -2.23 -5.26
N LEU A 122 16.60 -2.75 -4.09
CA LEU A 122 15.42 -3.61 -3.96
C LEU A 122 14.12 -2.84 -4.19
N MET A 123 14.04 -1.61 -3.68
CA MET A 123 12.89 -0.73 -3.93
C MET A 123 12.70 -0.47 -5.43
N ASP A 124 13.80 -0.24 -6.15
CA ASP A 124 13.76 0.01 -7.60
C ASP A 124 13.42 -1.26 -8.38
N ARG A 125 14.00 -2.40 -8.02
CA ARG A 125 13.64 -3.72 -8.59
C ARG A 125 12.14 -4.03 -8.38
N ALA A 126 11.60 -3.76 -7.18
CA ALA A 126 10.19 -3.97 -6.89
C ALA A 126 9.28 -3.08 -7.76
N ARG A 127 9.63 -1.81 -7.98
CA ARG A 127 8.90 -0.94 -8.91
C ARG A 127 8.97 -1.43 -10.35
N GLU A 128 10.16 -1.85 -10.79
CA GLU A 128 10.41 -2.21 -12.18
C GLU A 128 9.70 -3.50 -12.58
N VAL A 129 9.76 -4.57 -11.76
CA VAL A 129 9.09 -5.84 -12.11
C VAL A 129 7.58 -5.67 -12.23
N TRP A 130 6.96 -4.82 -11.40
CA TRP A 130 5.53 -4.54 -11.51
C TRP A 130 5.23 -3.63 -12.72
N ARG A 131 6.09 -2.67 -13.03
CA ARG A 131 5.97 -1.84 -14.23
C ARG A 131 6.03 -2.73 -15.48
N GLU A 132 7.03 -3.59 -15.56
CA GLU A 132 7.15 -4.55 -16.66
C GLU A 132 5.93 -5.47 -16.75
N PHE A 133 5.46 -6.04 -15.64
CA PHE A 133 4.28 -6.90 -15.61
C PHE A 133 3.04 -6.19 -16.20
N PHE A 134 2.75 -4.96 -15.76
CA PHE A 134 1.57 -4.24 -16.25
C PHE A 134 1.68 -3.85 -17.72
N HIS A 135 2.89 -3.75 -18.28
CA HIS A 135 3.10 -3.48 -19.70
C HIS A 135 3.18 -4.75 -20.57
N LEU A 136 3.07 -5.93 -19.97
CA LEU A 136 2.93 -7.17 -20.75
C LEU A 136 1.63 -7.19 -21.57
N PRO A 137 1.58 -7.94 -22.68
CA PRO A 137 0.36 -8.18 -23.44
C PRO A 137 -0.78 -8.70 -22.56
N MET A 138 -2.02 -8.34 -22.87
CA MET A 138 -3.18 -8.72 -22.07
C MET A 138 -3.35 -10.24 -21.96
N GLU A 139 -3.07 -10.97 -23.02
CA GLU A 139 -3.11 -12.44 -23.05
C GLU A 139 -2.15 -13.10 -22.07
N VAL A 140 -1.06 -12.43 -21.69
CA VAL A 140 -0.11 -12.91 -20.68
C VAL A 140 -0.62 -12.63 -19.26
N LYS A 141 -1.33 -11.52 -19.04
CA LYS A 141 -1.85 -11.10 -17.75
C LYS A 141 -3.19 -11.77 -17.40
N GLN A 142 -4.04 -12.00 -18.40
CA GLN A 142 -5.39 -12.52 -18.21
C GLN A 142 -5.46 -13.90 -17.52
N PRO A 143 -4.50 -14.83 -17.68
CA PRO A 143 -4.48 -16.08 -16.92
C PRO A 143 -4.42 -15.89 -15.40
N TYR A 144 -3.92 -14.75 -14.94
CA TYR A 144 -3.87 -14.38 -13.51
C TYR A 144 -5.11 -13.60 -13.05
N ALA A 145 -6.18 -13.52 -13.85
CA ALA A 145 -7.39 -12.78 -13.49
C ALA A 145 -7.93 -13.26 -12.15
N ASN A 146 -8.27 -12.29 -11.30
CA ASN A 146 -8.85 -12.56 -10.00
C ASN A 146 -10.34 -12.93 -10.07
N SER A 147 -10.84 -13.49 -8.97
CA SER A 147 -12.25 -13.79 -8.78
C SER A 147 -12.81 -13.03 -7.58
N PRO A 148 -14.13 -12.84 -7.47
CA PRO A 148 -14.73 -12.18 -6.31
C PRO A 148 -14.58 -12.99 -5.00
N ALA A 149 -14.24 -14.28 -5.10
CA ALA A 149 -14.06 -15.14 -3.93
C ALA A 149 -12.83 -14.79 -3.10
N THR A 150 -11.72 -14.46 -3.75
CA THR A 150 -10.44 -14.22 -3.05
C THR A 150 -9.84 -12.85 -3.35
N TYR A 151 -10.25 -12.19 -4.43
CA TYR A 151 -9.61 -11.00 -4.99
C TYR A 151 -8.14 -11.18 -5.36
N GLU A 152 -7.54 -12.37 -5.14
CA GLU A 152 -6.15 -12.66 -5.41
C GLU A 152 -5.91 -12.79 -6.92
N GLY A 153 -4.88 -12.08 -7.41
CA GLY A 153 -4.51 -12.02 -8.81
C GLY A 153 -4.71 -10.65 -9.46
N TYR A 154 -4.84 -10.64 -10.79
CA TYR A 154 -4.99 -9.43 -11.61
C TYR A 154 -6.44 -8.96 -11.64
N GLY A 155 -6.70 -7.77 -11.12
CA GLY A 155 -8.03 -7.20 -10.95
C GLY A 155 -8.17 -5.76 -11.44
N SER A 156 -9.43 -5.32 -11.64
CA SER A 156 -9.79 -3.96 -12.04
C SER A 156 -10.98 -3.42 -11.26
N ARG A 157 -11.48 -4.18 -10.29
CA ARG A 157 -12.57 -3.73 -9.40
C ARG A 157 -12.46 -4.39 -8.04
N ILE A 158 -12.99 -3.71 -7.05
CA ILE A 158 -13.26 -4.21 -5.71
C ILE A 158 -14.77 -4.17 -5.49
N GLY A 159 -15.31 -5.19 -4.85
CA GLY A 159 -16.75 -5.31 -4.60
C GLY A 159 -17.50 -5.99 -5.75
N VAL A 160 -18.63 -6.60 -5.37
CA VAL A 160 -19.46 -7.45 -6.23
C VAL A 160 -20.80 -6.81 -6.61
N GLU A 161 -21.03 -5.55 -6.26
CA GLU A 161 -22.28 -4.86 -6.53
C GLU A 161 -22.39 -4.54 -8.02
N LYS A 162 -23.46 -5.02 -8.67
CA LYS A 162 -23.74 -4.76 -10.07
C LYS A 162 -24.03 -3.27 -10.29
N GLY A 163 -23.40 -2.68 -11.30
CA GLY A 163 -23.58 -1.26 -11.63
C GLY A 163 -22.84 -0.28 -10.71
N ALA A 164 -22.01 -0.77 -9.78
CA ALA A 164 -21.20 0.09 -8.92
C ALA A 164 -20.31 1.05 -9.72
N LEU A 165 -20.08 2.24 -9.17
CA LEU A 165 -19.08 3.17 -9.69
C LEU A 165 -17.68 2.59 -9.46
N LEU A 166 -16.87 2.63 -10.49
CA LEU A 166 -15.53 2.03 -10.48
C LEU A 166 -14.44 3.10 -10.38
N ASP A 167 -13.26 2.66 -9.96
CA ASP A 167 -12.04 3.44 -9.94
C ASP A 167 -11.23 3.22 -11.22
N TRP A 168 -10.46 4.24 -11.64
CA TRP A 168 -9.64 4.19 -12.86
C TRP A 168 -8.29 3.57 -12.57
N SER A 169 -8.30 2.28 -12.21
CA SER A 169 -7.11 1.50 -11.90
C SER A 169 -7.26 0.02 -12.18
N ASP A 170 -6.14 -0.61 -12.48
CA ASP A 170 -5.95 -2.06 -12.38
C ASP A 170 -5.03 -2.35 -11.19
N TYR A 171 -5.03 -3.57 -10.70
CA TYR A 171 -4.17 -3.98 -9.59
C TYR A 171 -3.78 -5.45 -9.71
N PHE A 172 -2.73 -5.81 -8.97
CA PHE A 172 -2.41 -7.21 -8.66
C PHE A 172 -2.39 -7.38 -7.14
N PHE A 173 -3.05 -8.42 -6.65
CA PHE A 173 -3.13 -8.71 -5.21
C PHE A 173 -2.62 -10.12 -4.93
N LEU A 174 -1.77 -10.28 -3.94
CA LEU A 174 -1.18 -11.55 -3.51
C LEU A 174 -1.20 -11.67 -2.00
N ASN A 175 -1.49 -12.90 -1.50
CA ASN A 175 -1.19 -13.28 -0.14
C ASN A 175 0.29 -13.69 -0.05
N CYS A 176 1.03 -13.08 0.90
CA CYS A 176 2.45 -13.34 1.11
C CYS A 176 2.71 -14.19 2.36
N LEU A 177 1.94 -13.98 3.43
CA LEU A 177 2.01 -14.74 4.69
C LEU A 177 0.62 -14.91 5.30
N PRO A 178 0.41 -15.94 6.14
CA PRO A 178 1.35 -17.06 6.39
C PRO A 178 1.53 -17.93 5.14
N CYS A 179 2.57 -18.77 5.14
CA CYS A 179 2.86 -19.65 4.00
C CYS A 179 1.68 -20.55 3.60
N SER A 180 0.78 -20.86 4.53
CA SER A 180 -0.44 -21.65 4.27
C SER A 180 -1.45 -20.93 3.35
N LEU A 181 -1.39 -19.62 3.24
CA LEU A 181 -2.23 -18.80 2.34
C LEU A 181 -1.51 -18.44 1.04
N LYS A 182 -0.20 -18.67 0.95
CA LYS A 182 0.59 -18.35 -0.23
C LYS A 182 0.31 -19.35 -1.35
N ASP A 183 -0.32 -18.90 -2.42
CA ASP A 183 -0.59 -19.71 -3.63
C ASP A 183 0.32 -19.28 -4.79
N HIS A 184 1.43 -19.99 -4.96
CA HIS A 184 2.38 -19.70 -6.06
C HIS A 184 1.79 -19.86 -7.46
N THR A 185 0.64 -20.50 -7.63
CA THR A 185 -0.04 -20.59 -8.94
C THR A 185 -0.63 -19.26 -9.35
N LYS A 186 -0.93 -18.39 -8.38
CA LYS A 186 -1.41 -17.02 -8.57
C LYS A 186 -0.29 -16.01 -8.84
N TRP A 187 0.95 -16.39 -8.54
CA TRP A 187 2.09 -15.50 -8.71
C TRP A 187 2.51 -15.42 -10.17
N PRO A 188 2.68 -14.23 -10.75
CA PRO A 188 3.08 -14.10 -12.12
C PRO A 188 4.47 -14.70 -12.35
N SER A 189 4.71 -15.20 -13.56
CA SER A 189 6.00 -15.78 -13.97
C SER A 189 6.83 -14.87 -14.87
N LEU A 190 6.24 -13.75 -15.29
CA LEU A 190 6.91 -12.74 -16.10
C LEU A 190 6.73 -11.34 -15.48
N PRO A 191 7.76 -10.50 -15.53
CA PRO A 191 9.12 -10.81 -16.02
C PRO A 191 9.78 -11.93 -15.17
N SER A 192 10.80 -12.60 -15.68
CA SER A 192 11.38 -13.81 -15.08
C SER A 192 11.87 -13.62 -13.63
N SER A 193 12.29 -12.41 -13.27
CA SER A 193 12.75 -12.04 -11.92
C SER A 193 11.62 -11.71 -10.94
N ILE A 194 10.36 -11.62 -11.39
CA ILE A 194 9.28 -11.05 -10.56
C ILE A 194 9.04 -11.84 -9.28
N ARG A 195 9.09 -13.17 -9.32
CA ARG A 195 8.87 -14.02 -8.15
C ARG A 195 9.95 -13.85 -7.10
N GLU A 196 11.21 -13.85 -7.54
CA GLU A 196 12.36 -13.63 -6.66
C GLU A 196 12.28 -12.25 -5.99
N VAL A 197 11.96 -11.21 -6.76
CA VAL A 197 11.83 -9.85 -6.24
C VAL A 197 10.68 -9.72 -5.26
N ILE A 198 9.52 -10.34 -5.53
CA ILE A 198 8.37 -10.32 -4.62
C ILE A 198 8.72 -11.03 -3.30
N GLU A 199 9.39 -12.18 -3.34
CA GLU A 199 9.82 -12.89 -2.12
C GLU A 199 10.77 -12.02 -1.29
N GLU A 200 11.85 -11.54 -1.88
CA GLU A 200 12.84 -10.70 -1.20
C GLU A 200 12.20 -9.42 -0.63
N TYR A 201 11.36 -8.75 -1.44
CA TYR A 201 10.66 -7.55 -1.02
C TYR A 201 9.70 -7.83 0.15
N SER A 202 8.92 -8.90 0.07
CA SER A 202 7.97 -9.26 1.13
C SER A 202 8.68 -9.58 2.44
N GLU A 203 9.82 -10.28 2.41
CA GLU A 203 10.64 -10.55 3.60
C GLU A 203 11.13 -9.26 4.26
N GLN A 204 11.60 -8.29 3.47
CA GLN A 204 12.05 -7.01 4.01
C GLN A 204 10.88 -6.18 4.57
N MET A 205 9.72 -6.23 3.93
CA MET A 205 8.51 -5.56 4.44
C MET A 205 8.04 -6.16 5.77
N VAL A 206 8.10 -7.48 5.93
CA VAL A 206 7.76 -8.14 7.20
C VAL A 206 8.71 -7.70 8.32
N LYS A 207 10.02 -7.62 8.03
CA LYS A 207 11.00 -7.12 9.02
C LYS A 207 10.72 -5.67 9.42
N LEU A 208 10.56 -4.78 8.43
CA LEU A 208 10.25 -3.37 8.68
C LEU A 208 8.95 -3.22 9.47
N CYS A 209 7.95 -4.01 9.12
CA CYS A 209 6.70 -4.00 9.85
C CYS A 209 6.85 -4.43 11.31
N GLY A 210 7.62 -5.50 11.57
CA GLY A 210 7.93 -5.94 12.93
C GLY A 210 8.55 -4.83 13.77
N GLU A 211 9.50 -4.08 13.23
CA GLU A 211 10.09 -2.94 13.94
C GLU A 211 9.07 -1.82 14.20
N LEU A 212 8.23 -1.48 13.21
CA LEU A 212 7.17 -0.50 13.40
C LEU A 212 6.14 -0.95 14.46
N MET A 213 5.77 -2.24 14.49
CA MET A 213 4.86 -2.78 15.50
C MET A 213 5.44 -2.71 16.91
N LYS A 214 6.75 -2.93 17.09
CA LYS A 214 7.44 -2.73 18.39
C LYS A 214 7.35 -1.28 18.85
N ILE A 215 7.62 -0.32 17.95
CA ILE A 215 7.52 1.11 18.23
C ILE A 215 6.09 1.46 18.68
N LEU A 216 5.10 1.00 17.93
CA LEU A 216 3.68 1.26 18.22
C LEU A 216 3.28 0.65 19.56
N SER A 217 3.69 -0.60 19.86
CA SER A 217 3.45 -1.25 21.16
C SER A 217 4.00 -0.41 22.31
N ARG A 218 5.27 0.00 22.23
CA ARG A 218 5.91 0.86 23.25
C ARG A 218 5.20 2.19 23.40
N ASN A 219 4.78 2.82 22.32
CA ASN A 219 4.06 4.10 22.34
C ASN A 219 2.69 4.02 23.01
N LEU A 220 2.09 2.82 23.02
CA LEU A 220 0.86 2.50 23.76
C LEU A 220 1.12 2.07 25.22
N GLY A 221 2.38 2.07 25.68
CA GLY A 221 2.75 1.61 27.02
C GLY A 221 2.71 0.09 27.18
N LEU A 222 2.73 -0.64 26.08
CA LEU A 222 2.70 -2.11 26.04
C LEU A 222 4.13 -2.67 25.90
N LYS A 223 4.28 -3.98 26.11
CA LYS A 223 5.50 -4.70 25.74
C LYS A 223 5.63 -4.74 24.21
N GLU A 224 6.85 -4.82 23.70
CA GLU A 224 7.15 -4.76 22.26
C GLU A 224 6.39 -5.76 21.42
N GLU A 225 6.17 -6.96 21.95
CA GLU A 225 5.59 -8.09 21.21
C GLU A 225 4.06 -8.02 21.09
N VAL A 226 3.39 -7.20 21.93
CA VAL A 226 1.93 -7.27 22.13
C VAL A 226 1.15 -7.02 20.84
N LEU A 227 1.49 -5.98 20.06
CA LEU A 227 0.78 -5.75 18.81
C LEU A 227 1.09 -6.84 17.78
N GLN A 228 2.36 -7.25 17.65
CA GLN A 228 2.73 -8.33 16.75
C GLN A 228 1.97 -9.62 17.07
N ASP A 229 1.89 -9.99 18.35
CA ASP A 229 1.16 -11.18 18.82
C ASP A 229 -0.34 -11.06 18.54
N ALA A 230 -0.93 -9.87 18.72
CA ALA A 230 -2.33 -9.62 18.40
C ALA A 230 -2.66 -9.80 16.91
N PHE A 231 -1.68 -9.61 16.02
CA PHE A 231 -1.78 -9.83 14.58
C PHE A 231 -1.33 -11.23 14.13
N GLY A 232 -1.08 -12.15 15.06
CA GLY A 232 -0.76 -13.55 14.79
C GLY A 232 0.70 -13.93 15.01
N GLY A 233 1.53 -13.04 15.54
CA GLY A 233 2.92 -13.32 15.89
C GLY A 233 3.74 -13.76 14.67
N GLU A 234 4.26 -14.98 14.70
CA GLU A 234 4.98 -15.59 13.58
C GLU A 234 4.06 -15.94 12.38
N ASN A 235 2.76 -16.06 12.62
CA ASN A 235 1.74 -16.33 11.59
C ASN A 235 1.03 -15.06 11.14
N ILE A 236 1.69 -13.93 11.22
CA ILE A 236 1.14 -12.64 10.81
C ILE A 236 0.62 -12.68 9.36
N GLY A 237 -0.58 -12.15 9.12
CA GLY A 237 -1.13 -12.05 7.78
C GLY A 237 -0.52 -10.88 7.02
N THR A 238 0.12 -11.15 5.88
CA THR A 238 0.61 -10.10 4.99
C THR A 238 0.15 -10.34 3.57
N CYS A 239 -0.26 -9.26 2.92
CA CYS A 239 -0.56 -9.28 1.50
C CYS A 239 0.18 -8.13 0.78
N LEU A 240 0.42 -8.32 -0.50
CA LEU A 240 1.01 -7.33 -1.38
C LEU A 240 -0.04 -6.90 -2.40
N ARG A 241 -0.18 -5.60 -2.58
CA ARG A 241 -1.01 -5.04 -3.65
C ARG A 241 -0.19 -4.08 -4.50
N ALA A 242 -0.04 -4.41 -5.78
CA ALA A 242 0.53 -3.52 -6.77
C ALA A 242 -0.61 -2.84 -7.53
N ASN A 243 -0.70 -1.50 -7.44
CA ASN A 243 -1.72 -0.72 -8.14
C ASN A 243 -1.12 -0.12 -9.42
N PHE A 244 -1.90 -0.12 -10.48
CA PHE A 244 -1.56 0.47 -11.76
C PHE A 244 -2.63 1.47 -12.18
N TYR A 245 -2.20 2.69 -12.47
CA TYR A 245 -3.08 3.80 -12.86
C TYR A 245 -2.81 4.17 -14.31
N PRO A 246 -3.57 3.62 -15.28
CA PRO A 246 -3.43 3.94 -16.69
C PRO A 246 -3.74 5.42 -16.97
N LYS A 247 -3.19 5.94 -18.08
CA LYS A 247 -3.50 7.30 -18.53
C LYS A 247 -5.01 7.48 -18.68
N CYS A 248 -5.54 8.54 -18.11
CA CYS A 248 -6.98 8.86 -18.18
C CYS A 248 -7.23 10.02 -19.15
N PRO A 249 -8.17 9.87 -20.10
CA PRO A 249 -8.52 10.99 -21.00
C PRO A 249 -9.30 12.11 -20.29
N SER A 250 -9.92 11.83 -19.14
CA SER A 250 -10.74 12.78 -18.39
C SER A 250 -10.39 12.75 -16.89
N PRO A 251 -9.15 13.11 -16.48
CA PRO A 251 -8.68 12.92 -15.10
C PRO A 251 -9.46 13.70 -14.05
N GLY A 252 -10.09 14.82 -14.41
CA GLY A 252 -10.93 15.61 -13.50
C GLY A 252 -12.30 14.99 -13.20
N LEU A 253 -12.67 13.87 -13.83
CA LEU A 253 -13.97 13.22 -13.63
C LEU A 253 -13.90 11.94 -12.83
N THR A 254 -12.72 11.41 -12.57
CA THR A 254 -12.52 10.09 -11.94
C THR A 254 -11.42 10.13 -10.90
N LEU A 255 -11.32 9.05 -10.13
CA LEU A 255 -10.23 8.77 -9.20
C LEU A 255 -9.55 7.47 -9.59
N GLY A 256 -8.24 7.40 -9.39
CA GLY A 256 -7.49 6.15 -9.51
C GLY A 256 -7.87 5.15 -8.43
N LEU A 257 -8.13 5.64 -7.22
CA LEU A 257 -8.67 4.90 -6.09
C LEU A 257 -9.56 5.85 -5.28
N SER A 258 -10.77 5.43 -4.98
CA SER A 258 -11.72 6.19 -4.16
C SER A 258 -11.20 6.36 -2.73
N ALA A 259 -11.66 7.40 -2.06
CA ALA A 259 -11.35 7.64 -0.65
C ALA A 259 -11.77 6.43 0.20
N HIS A 260 -10.85 5.94 1.02
CA HIS A 260 -11.05 4.78 1.90
C HIS A 260 -10.10 4.86 3.10
N SER A 261 -10.35 4.07 4.11
CA SER A 261 -9.38 3.62 5.11
C SER A 261 -8.94 2.19 4.81
N ASP A 262 -7.75 1.82 5.27
CA ASP A 262 -7.26 0.46 5.11
C ASP A 262 -7.82 -0.43 6.22
N PRO A 263 -8.44 -1.57 5.92
CA PRO A 263 -9.08 -2.43 6.93
C PRO A 263 -8.08 -3.23 7.76
N GLY A 264 -6.78 -3.23 7.41
CA GLY A 264 -5.72 -3.92 8.13
C GLY A 264 -5.20 -3.19 9.35
N GLY A 265 -4.05 -3.62 9.88
CA GLY A 265 -3.36 -2.97 10.98
C GLY A 265 -2.41 -1.88 10.53
N LEU A 266 -1.56 -2.19 9.59
CA LEU A 266 -0.52 -1.29 9.08
C LEU A 266 -0.35 -1.50 7.57
N THR A 267 -0.22 -0.40 6.84
CA THR A 267 0.15 -0.42 5.42
C THR A 267 1.49 0.27 5.23
N ILE A 268 2.40 -0.40 4.50
CA ILE A 268 3.67 0.16 4.06
C ILE A 268 3.60 0.30 2.54
N LEU A 269 3.59 1.53 2.06
CA LEU A 269 3.41 1.88 0.65
C LEU A 269 4.74 2.30 0.04
N LEU A 270 5.16 1.63 -1.03
CA LEU A 270 6.24 2.04 -1.91
C LEU A 270 5.66 2.96 -2.99
N PRO A 271 5.86 4.28 -2.91
CA PRO A 271 5.30 5.21 -3.88
C PRO A 271 6.05 5.18 -5.21
N ASP A 272 5.37 5.64 -6.27
CA ASP A 272 6.04 5.98 -7.52
C ASP A 272 6.99 7.17 -7.29
N GLN A 273 8.19 7.14 -7.90
CA GLN A 273 9.19 8.20 -7.72
C GLN A 273 8.91 9.45 -8.53
N GLN A 274 8.13 9.34 -9.61
CA GLN A 274 7.92 10.42 -10.58
C GLN A 274 6.56 11.08 -10.43
N VAL A 275 5.58 10.37 -9.89
CA VAL A 275 4.19 10.82 -9.81
C VAL A 275 3.68 10.78 -8.39
N SER A 276 3.41 11.95 -7.82
CA SER A 276 2.72 12.07 -6.53
C SER A 276 1.23 11.80 -6.72
N GLY A 277 0.80 10.57 -6.42
CA GLY A 277 -0.59 10.13 -6.62
C GLY A 277 -1.39 9.96 -5.33
N LEU A 278 -0.70 9.86 -4.18
CA LEU A 278 -1.37 9.71 -2.89
C LEU A 278 -1.85 11.07 -2.37
N GLN A 279 -3.10 11.10 -1.93
CA GLN A 279 -3.65 12.19 -1.15
C GLN A 279 -4.15 11.67 0.20
N VAL A 280 -3.92 12.42 1.26
CA VAL A 280 -4.46 12.13 2.59
C VAL A 280 -5.43 13.24 3.00
N ARG A 281 -6.47 12.86 3.73
CA ARG A 281 -7.47 13.83 4.21
C ARG A 281 -7.13 14.24 5.64
N GLN A 282 -6.90 15.54 5.83
CA GLN A 282 -6.66 16.12 7.16
C GLN A 282 -7.53 17.34 7.35
N ASN A 283 -8.22 17.44 8.48
CA ASN A 283 -9.14 18.55 8.80
C ASN A 283 -10.17 18.85 7.70
N GLY A 284 -10.59 17.80 6.97
CA GLY A 284 -11.56 17.92 5.88
C GLY A 284 -10.96 18.24 4.50
N GLU A 285 -9.68 18.57 4.42
CA GLU A 285 -8.99 18.91 3.17
C GLU A 285 -8.10 17.77 2.68
N TRP A 286 -7.98 17.64 1.34
CA TRP A 286 -7.11 16.69 0.69
C TRP A 286 -5.71 17.28 0.48
N ILE A 287 -4.71 16.62 1.04
CA ILE A 287 -3.30 17.01 0.95
C ILE A 287 -2.56 16.01 0.07
N THR A 288 -1.94 16.47 -1.00
CA THR A 288 -1.09 15.64 -1.85
C THR A 288 0.22 15.34 -1.15
N VAL A 289 0.50 14.06 -0.91
CA VAL A 289 1.75 13.60 -0.31
C VAL A 289 2.87 13.70 -1.34
N LYS A 290 3.96 14.37 -0.97
CA LYS A 290 5.20 14.40 -1.75
C LYS A 290 6.14 13.33 -1.20
N PRO A 291 6.40 12.25 -1.94
CA PRO A 291 7.29 11.20 -1.47
C PRO A 291 8.72 11.72 -1.28
N ALA A 292 9.31 11.45 -0.13
CA ALA A 292 10.74 11.65 0.07
C ALA A 292 11.53 10.58 -0.71
N ARG A 293 12.76 10.91 -1.09
CA ARG A 293 13.61 9.96 -1.81
C ARG A 293 13.88 8.73 -0.94
N ASN A 294 13.76 7.56 -1.53
CA ASN A 294 13.98 6.27 -0.87
C ASN A 294 13.16 6.09 0.42
N ALA A 295 11.99 6.70 0.49
CA ALA A 295 11.08 6.55 1.62
C ALA A 295 9.96 5.55 1.31
N PHE A 296 9.46 4.90 2.35
CA PHE A 296 8.12 4.32 2.37
C PHE A 296 7.15 5.29 3.01
N ILE A 297 5.89 5.22 2.59
CA ILE A 297 4.78 5.86 3.27
C ILE A 297 4.10 4.81 4.13
N VAL A 298 3.89 5.12 5.40
CA VAL A 298 3.27 4.22 6.38
C VAL A 298 1.95 4.82 6.81
N ASN A 299 0.90 4.03 6.88
CA ASN A 299 -0.36 4.44 7.49
C ASN A 299 -0.90 3.39 8.47
N ILE A 300 -1.55 3.88 9.50
CA ILE A 300 -2.26 3.09 10.49
C ILE A 300 -3.61 2.69 9.89
N GLY A 301 -3.92 1.40 9.91
CA GLY A 301 -5.20 0.88 9.45
C GLY A 301 -6.25 0.81 10.58
N ASP A 302 -7.49 0.49 10.18
CA ASP A 302 -8.66 0.51 11.06
C ASP A 302 -8.52 -0.38 12.31
N GLN A 303 -7.80 -1.52 12.20
CA GLN A 303 -7.63 -2.47 13.30
C GLN A 303 -6.75 -1.90 14.43
N ILE A 304 -5.75 -1.09 14.12
CA ILE A 304 -4.93 -0.42 15.16
C ILE A 304 -5.60 0.89 15.58
N GLN A 305 -6.22 1.62 14.66
CA GLN A 305 -6.92 2.86 14.97
C GLN A 305 -8.07 2.64 15.98
N GLY A 306 -8.83 1.55 15.84
CA GLY A 306 -9.92 1.20 16.75
C GLY A 306 -9.47 0.72 18.14
N SER A 307 -8.17 0.59 18.37
CA SER A 307 -7.57 0.17 19.65
C SER A 307 -7.18 1.35 20.55
N ASN A 308 -7.50 2.59 20.17
CA ASN A 308 -7.22 3.81 20.92
C ASN A 308 -8.44 4.30 21.70
#